data_21d2d8e753edf299709d95141e9705b2
#
_entry.id   21d2d8e753edf299709d95141e9705b2
#
_cell.length_a   1.000
_cell.length_b   1.000
_cell.length_c   1.000
_cell.angle_alpha   90.00
_cell.angle_beta   90.00
_cell.angle_gamma   90.00
#
_symmetry.space_group_name_H-M   'P 1'
#
loop_
_entity.id
_entity.type
_entity.pdbx_description
1 polymer ?
#
loop_
_entity_poly.entity_id
_entity_poly.type
_entity_poly.pdbx_seq_one_letter_code
_entity_poly.pdbx_strand_id
1 'polypeptide(L)'
;MNVRKIIFLYLRVEINILAAVFEGNGRLSLKERFKPTLQNDIDVLIKVSTVGICGTDLHILQVPAAHPATVGAILGHEFTGEIVEVGKQVFDFKVGDVVIVDPHPGCGVCRQCKMGRPDRCERLYSFNFLGQPQTIGIFSNGA
;
A
#
# COMPACT_ATOMS: atom_id res chain seq x y z
N MET A 1 11.43 -41.63 3.95
CA MET A 1 10.55 -40.46 4.17
C MET A 1 11.14 -39.27 3.43
N ASN A 2 10.47 -38.77 2.40
CA ASN A 2 11.07 -37.91 1.39
C ASN A 2 11.07 -36.43 1.88
N VAL A 3 12.22 -35.93 2.30
CA VAL A 3 12.42 -34.59 2.91
C VAL A 3 11.84 -33.43 2.04
N ARG A 4 11.77 -33.63 0.72
CA ARG A 4 11.15 -32.64 -0.20
C ARG A 4 9.67 -32.39 0.04
N LYS A 5 8.93 -33.37 0.57
CA LYS A 5 7.48 -33.21 0.85
C LYS A 5 7.18 -32.42 2.11
N ILE A 6 8.13 -32.42 3.06
CA ILE A 6 7.98 -31.69 4.34
C ILE A 6 8.27 -30.21 4.13
N ILE A 7 9.26 -29.86 3.30
CA ILE A 7 9.57 -28.44 2.98
C ILE A 7 8.41 -27.76 2.24
N PHE A 8 7.70 -28.48 1.36
CA PHE A 8 6.52 -27.94 0.66
C PHE A 8 5.31 -27.73 1.58
N LEU A 9 5.16 -28.51 2.65
CA LEU A 9 4.08 -28.32 3.61
C LEU A 9 4.34 -27.15 4.58
N TYR A 10 5.60 -26.85 4.87
CA TYR A 10 5.98 -25.71 5.74
C TYR A 10 5.96 -24.37 4.99
N LEU A 11 6.08 -24.38 3.67
CA LEU A 11 5.99 -23.18 2.83
C LEU A 11 4.55 -22.78 2.49
N ARG A 12 3.54 -23.52 2.97
CA ARG A 12 2.12 -23.19 2.85
C ARG A 12 1.51 -22.54 4.09
N VAL A 13 2.24 -21.72 4.79
CA VAL A 13 1.61 -20.66 5.57
C VAL A 13 1.42 -19.50 4.59
N GLU A 14 0.51 -19.69 3.68
CA GLU A 14 -0.01 -18.63 2.82
C GLU A 14 -0.80 -17.71 3.71
N ILE A 15 -0.18 -16.61 4.07
CA ILE A 15 -0.86 -15.56 4.79
C ILE A 15 -1.57 -14.75 3.72
N ASN A 16 -2.79 -15.19 3.36
CA ASN A 16 -3.69 -14.39 2.56
C ASN A 16 -4.24 -13.26 3.43
N ILE A 17 -4.34 -12.09 2.87
CA ILE A 17 -5.03 -10.94 3.45
C ILE A 17 -6.37 -10.75 2.74
N LEU A 18 -7.38 -10.30 3.47
CA LEU A 18 -8.64 -9.86 2.89
C LEU A 18 -8.53 -8.38 2.52
N ALA A 19 -8.77 -8.06 1.26
CA ALA A 19 -8.59 -6.71 0.72
C ALA A 19 -9.84 -6.22 -0.01
N ALA A 20 -10.13 -4.92 0.10
CA ALA A 20 -11.16 -4.24 -0.67
C ALA A 20 -10.62 -3.82 -2.04
N VAL A 21 -10.98 -4.58 -3.07
CA VAL A 21 -10.42 -4.46 -4.42
C VAL A 21 -11.38 -3.72 -5.34
N PHE A 22 -10.88 -2.69 -6.01
CA PHE A 22 -11.62 -1.95 -7.03
C PHE A 22 -11.72 -2.75 -8.33
N GLU A 23 -12.95 -2.98 -8.80
CA GLU A 23 -13.24 -3.75 -10.01
C GLU A 23 -13.64 -2.91 -11.22
N GLY A 24 -13.55 -1.59 -11.11
CA GLY A 24 -14.08 -0.67 -12.12
C GLY A 24 -15.58 -0.45 -12.01
N ASN A 25 -16.10 0.54 -12.72
CA ASN A 25 -17.52 0.87 -12.79
C ASN A 25 -18.21 0.98 -11.41
N GLY A 26 -17.56 1.67 -10.48
CA GLY A 26 -18.08 1.88 -9.13
C GLY A 26 -18.17 0.66 -8.23
N ARG A 27 -17.55 -0.46 -8.60
CA ARG A 27 -17.63 -1.71 -7.85
C ARG A 27 -16.38 -1.93 -6.99
N LEU A 28 -16.63 -2.31 -5.75
CA LEU A 28 -15.64 -2.73 -4.76
C LEU A 28 -16.03 -4.13 -4.26
N SER A 29 -15.08 -5.02 -4.19
CA SER A 29 -15.30 -6.37 -3.65
C SER A 29 -14.21 -6.79 -2.67
N LEU A 30 -14.58 -7.61 -1.70
CA LEU A 30 -13.62 -8.24 -0.80
C LEU A 30 -13.00 -9.46 -1.49
N LYS A 31 -11.68 -9.46 -1.61
CA LYS A 31 -10.92 -10.56 -2.22
C LYS A 31 -9.71 -10.93 -1.38
N GLU A 32 -9.39 -12.20 -1.42
CA GLU A 32 -8.10 -12.65 -0.89
C GLU A 32 -6.96 -12.20 -1.79
N ARG A 33 -5.88 -11.75 -1.16
CA ARG A 33 -4.62 -11.35 -1.80
C ARG A 33 -3.46 -11.94 -1.02
N PHE A 34 -2.35 -12.16 -1.69
CA PHE A 34 -1.11 -12.53 -1.00
C PHE A 34 -0.65 -11.38 -0.10
N LYS A 35 -0.18 -11.75 1.09
CA LYS A 35 0.47 -10.78 1.97
C LYS A 35 1.68 -10.18 1.23
N PRO A 36 1.82 -8.85 1.18
CA PRO A 36 3.00 -8.23 0.60
C PRO A 36 4.27 -8.56 1.39
N THR A 37 5.41 -8.47 0.73
CA THR A 37 6.74 -8.65 1.32
C THR A 37 7.59 -7.43 1.01
N LEU A 38 8.61 -7.17 1.83
CA LEU A 38 9.55 -6.10 1.54
C LEU A 38 10.24 -6.34 0.18
N GLN A 39 10.29 -5.32 -0.66
CA GLN A 39 10.92 -5.38 -1.97
C GLN A 39 12.30 -4.70 -1.97
N ASN A 40 12.51 -3.77 -1.03
CA ASN A 40 13.74 -2.98 -0.92
C ASN A 40 14.17 -2.87 0.54
N ASP A 41 15.44 -2.54 0.76
CA ASP A 41 16.01 -2.37 2.10
C ASP A 41 15.45 -1.13 2.84
N ILE A 42 14.73 -0.25 2.18
CA ILE A 42 14.10 0.94 2.75
C ILE A 42 12.58 0.77 3.00
N ASP A 43 12.02 -0.38 2.67
CA ASP A 43 10.59 -0.63 2.83
C ASP A 43 10.22 -0.94 4.27
N VAL A 44 8.97 -0.66 4.60
CA VAL A 44 8.35 -0.99 5.89
C VAL A 44 7.04 -1.74 5.61
N LEU A 45 6.85 -2.89 6.26
CA LEU A 45 5.61 -3.64 6.21
C LEU A 45 4.73 -3.30 7.41
N ILE A 46 3.52 -2.86 7.14
CA ILE A 46 2.56 -2.43 8.16
C ILE A 46 1.37 -3.38 8.19
N LYS A 47 1.04 -3.87 9.38
CA LYS A 47 -0.23 -4.55 9.65
C LYS A 47 -1.30 -3.48 9.90
N VAL A 48 -2.16 -3.27 8.93
CA VAL A 48 -3.22 -2.25 9.00
C VAL A 48 -4.19 -2.55 10.14
N SER A 49 -4.45 -1.57 10.97
CA SER A 49 -5.41 -1.64 12.08
C SER A 49 -6.73 -0.97 11.72
N THR A 50 -6.66 0.20 11.08
CA THR A 50 -7.82 0.99 10.71
C THR A 50 -7.52 1.78 9.44
N VAL A 51 -8.47 1.84 8.53
CA VAL A 51 -8.40 2.64 7.30
C VAL A 51 -9.54 3.65 7.28
N GLY A 52 -9.23 4.90 6.92
CA GLY A 52 -10.21 5.94 6.67
C GLY A 52 -10.82 5.82 5.27
N ILE A 53 -12.04 6.30 5.11
CA ILE A 53 -12.67 6.47 3.80
C ILE A 53 -12.54 7.94 3.43
N CYS A 54 -11.75 8.23 2.42
CA CYS A 54 -11.53 9.57 1.89
C CYS A 54 -12.57 9.94 0.82
N GLY A 55 -12.75 11.22 0.58
CA GLY A 55 -13.55 11.71 -0.57
C GLY A 55 -13.05 11.19 -1.91
N THR A 56 -11.75 10.94 -2.03
CA THR A 56 -11.13 10.34 -3.22
C THR A 56 -11.66 8.92 -3.49
N ASP A 57 -11.85 8.10 -2.47
CA ASP A 57 -12.41 6.75 -2.61
C ASP A 57 -13.84 6.83 -3.15
N LEU A 58 -14.64 7.79 -2.66
CA LEU A 58 -16.01 8.02 -3.14
C LEU A 58 -16.01 8.49 -4.60
N HIS A 59 -15.09 9.35 -5.01
CA HIS A 59 -14.97 9.82 -6.39
C HIS A 59 -14.56 8.70 -7.35
N ILE A 60 -13.72 7.76 -6.90
CA ILE A 60 -13.36 6.57 -7.66
C ILE A 60 -14.57 5.66 -7.90
N LEU A 61 -15.43 5.55 -6.90
CA LEU A 61 -16.61 4.68 -6.93
C LEU A 61 -17.82 5.31 -7.63
N GLN A 62 -17.76 6.55 -8.06
CA GLN A 62 -18.80 7.17 -8.88
C GLN A 62 -18.86 6.55 -10.29
N VAL A 63 -20.05 6.64 -10.91
CA VAL A 63 -20.24 6.22 -12.33
C VAL A 63 -20.93 7.37 -13.08
N PRO A 64 -20.22 8.04 -14.00
CA PRO A 64 -18.80 7.88 -14.33
C PRO A 64 -17.90 8.28 -13.17
N ALA A 65 -16.71 7.67 -13.09
CA ALA A 65 -15.74 7.98 -12.06
C ALA A 65 -15.24 9.43 -12.16
N ALA A 66 -15.23 10.15 -11.04
CA ALA A 66 -14.71 11.51 -10.95
C ALA A 66 -13.20 11.55 -10.63
N HIS A 67 -12.61 10.42 -10.24
CA HIS A 67 -11.18 10.25 -10.04
C HIS A 67 -10.71 8.92 -10.66
N PRO A 68 -9.57 8.92 -11.39
CA PRO A 68 -9.05 7.69 -11.97
C PRO A 68 -8.52 6.75 -10.89
N ALA A 69 -8.66 5.45 -11.15
CA ALA A 69 -8.03 4.38 -10.38
C ALA A 69 -7.77 3.16 -11.28
N THR A 70 -6.76 2.37 -10.93
CA THR A 70 -6.44 1.14 -11.64
C THR A 70 -7.37 0.02 -11.18
N VAL A 71 -8.00 -0.69 -12.11
CA VAL A 71 -8.77 -1.90 -11.79
C VAL A 71 -7.84 -2.95 -11.19
N GLY A 72 -8.26 -3.54 -10.08
CA GLY A 72 -7.44 -4.46 -9.29
C GLY A 72 -6.72 -3.80 -8.11
N ALA A 73 -6.69 -2.46 -8.03
CA ALA A 73 -6.12 -1.75 -6.89
C ALA A 73 -6.89 -2.05 -5.60
N ILE A 74 -6.18 -2.11 -4.50
CA ILE A 74 -6.75 -2.14 -3.15
C ILE A 74 -6.96 -0.69 -2.72
N LEU A 75 -8.20 -0.30 -2.44
CA LEU A 75 -8.51 1.06 -2.03
C LEU A 75 -8.23 1.26 -0.53
N GLY A 76 -8.06 2.53 -0.17
CA GLY A 76 -7.68 2.99 1.15
C GLY A 76 -6.24 3.47 1.17
N HIS A 77 -6.03 4.75 1.48
CA HIS A 77 -4.73 5.41 1.44
C HIS A 77 -4.45 6.25 2.70
N GLU A 78 -5.41 6.34 3.60
CA GLU A 78 -5.32 7.01 4.89
C GLU A 78 -5.55 5.97 5.99
N PHE A 79 -4.47 5.44 6.58
CA PHE A 79 -4.60 4.35 7.54
C PHE A 79 -3.58 4.41 8.67
N THR A 80 -3.87 3.66 9.71
CA THR A 80 -2.98 3.40 10.84
C THR A 80 -2.66 1.93 10.92
N GLY A 81 -1.52 1.60 11.50
CA GLY A 81 -1.15 0.20 11.70
C GLY A 81 0.10 0.04 12.53
N GLU A 82 0.44 -1.20 12.78
CA GLU A 82 1.64 -1.62 13.48
C GLU A 82 2.70 -2.09 12.47
N ILE A 83 3.93 -1.63 12.62
CA ILE A 83 5.05 -2.10 11.82
C ILE A 83 5.37 -3.53 12.22
N VAL A 84 5.33 -4.44 11.25
CA VAL A 84 5.60 -5.89 11.46
C VAL A 84 6.91 -6.35 10.83
N GLU A 85 7.46 -5.57 9.90
CA GLU A 85 8.76 -5.85 9.28
C GLU A 85 9.38 -4.54 8.77
N VAL A 86 10.71 -4.43 8.85
CA VAL A 86 11.48 -3.27 8.36
C VAL A 86 12.65 -3.72 7.51
N GLY A 87 12.93 -2.98 6.45
CA GLY A 87 14.11 -3.18 5.62
C GLY A 87 15.40 -2.79 6.35
N LYS A 88 16.53 -3.31 5.89
CA LYS A 88 17.84 -3.17 6.56
C LYS A 88 18.37 -1.74 6.64
N GLN A 89 17.87 -0.84 5.80
CA GLN A 89 18.26 0.57 5.75
C GLN A 89 17.21 1.51 6.37
N VAL A 90 16.22 0.96 7.07
CA VAL A 90 15.24 1.72 7.86
C VAL A 90 15.79 1.90 9.28
N PHE A 91 16.10 3.14 9.66
CA PHE A 91 16.72 3.47 10.95
C PHE A 91 15.77 4.22 11.89
N ASP A 92 14.75 4.88 11.34
CA ASP A 92 13.83 5.74 12.10
C ASP A 92 12.62 4.96 12.66
N PHE A 93 12.43 3.72 12.24
CA PHE A 93 11.31 2.88 12.65
C PHE A 93 11.78 1.49 13.06
N LYS A 94 10.99 0.83 13.91
CA LYS A 94 11.20 -0.56 14.34
C LYS A 94 9.91 -1.35 14.38
N VAL A 95 10.02 -2.66 14.35
CA VAL A 95 8.89 -3.57 14.56
C VAL A 95 8.20 -3.28 15.90
N GLY A 96 6.87 -3.21 15.88
CA GLY A 96 6.02 -2.87 17.01
C GLY A 96 5.66 -1.38 17.10
N ASP A 97 6.27 -0.49 16.29
CA ASP A 97 5.85 0.91 16.25
C ASP A 97 4.46 1.02 15.65
N VAL A 98 3.61 1.85 16.26
CA VAL A 98 2.30 2.21 15.73
C VAL A 98 2.43 3.51 14.95
N VAL A 99 1.99 3.49 13.69
CA VAL A 99 2.19 4.60 12.76
C VAL A 99 0.89 5.03 12.09
N ILE A 100 0.85 6.29 11.68
CA ILE A 100 -0.14 6.85 10.76
C ILE A 100 0.57 7.07 9.43
N VAL A 101 -0.05 6.65 8.34
CA VAL A 101 0.53 6.78 7.00
C VAL A 101 0.00 8.02 6.31
N ASP A 102 0.92 8.90 5.89
CA ASP A 102 0.63 10.05 5.04
C ASP A 102 0.64 9.61 3.56
N PRO A 103 -0.45 9.76 2.82
CA PRO A 103 -0.53 9.41 1.40
C PRO A 103 0.19 10.41 0.47
N HIS A 104 0.83 11.46 0.99
CA HIS A 104 1.50 12.50 0.21
C HIS A 104 3.03 12.45 0.32
N PRO A 105 3.68 11.41 -0.14
CA PRO A 105 5.12 11.32 -0.09
C PRO A 105 5.73 12.37 -1.02
N GLY A 106 6.59 13.18 -0.48
CA GLY A 106 7.37 14.15 -1.26
C GLY A 106 8.63 13.52 -1.82
N CYS A 107 9.11 13.98 -2.99
CA CYS A 107 10.39 13.54 -3.55
C CYS A 107 11.62 14.09 -2.81
N GLY A 108 11.43 15.01 -1.88
CA GLY A 108 12.49 15.66 -1.13
C GLY A 108 13.38 16.63 -1.93
N VAL A 109 13.36 16.58 -3.26
CA VAL A 109 14.33 17.30 -4.12
C VAL A 109 13.73 18.39 -4.99
N CYS A 110 12.43 18.37 -5.28
CA CYS A 110 11.77 19.42 -6.07
C CYS A 110 11.60 20.71 -5.25
N ARG A 111 11.29 21.81 -5.93
CA ARG A 111 11.11 23.11 -5.29
C ARG A 111 10.06 23.08 -4.18
N GLN A 112 8.92 22.43 -4.43
CA GLN A 112 7.82 22.36 -3.45
C GLN A 112 8.24 21.60 -2.19
N CYS A 113 8.91 20.45 -2.34
CA CYS A 113 9.40 19.68 -1.20
C CYS A 113 10.45 20.46 -0.39
N LYS A 114 11.37 21.16 -1.06
CA LYS A 114 12.36 22.01 -0.39
C LYS A 114 11.75 23.22 0.36
N MET A 115 10.55 23.62 -0.02
CA MET A 115 9.76 24.65 0.67
C MET A 115 8.86 24.09 1.78
N GLY A 116 9.00 22.81 2.14
CA GLY A 116 8.17 22.15 3.15
C GLY A 116 6.74 21.83 2.69
N ARG A 117 6.50 21.73 1.39
CA ARG A 117 5.20 21.45 0.77
C ARG A 117 5.22 20.12 0.01
N PRO A 118 5.44 18.97 0.68
CA PRO A 118 5.42 17.67 0.03
C PRO A 118 4.06 17.35 -0.59
N ASP A 119 2.96 17.84 -0.02
CA ASP A 119 1.60 17.79 -0.56
C ASP A 119 1.45 18.34 -1.99
N ARG A 120 2.38 19.24 -2.40
CA ARG A 120 2.46 19.83 -3.75
C ARG A 120 3.66 19.34 -4.54
N CYS A 121 4.18 18.19 -4.22
CA CYS A 121 5.33 17.64 -4.92
C CYS A 121 5.07 17.56 -6.42
N GLU A 122 5.99 18.13 -7.22
CA GLU A 122 5.89 18.15 -8.69
C GLU A 122 5.90 16.74 -9.30
N ARG A 123 6.33 15.75 -8.51
CA ARG A 123 6.42 14.34 -8.90
C ARG A 123 5.39 13.45 -8.19
N LEU A 124 4.40 14.03 -7.51
CA LEU A 124 3.47 13.27 -6.67
C LEU A 124 2.79 12.10 -7.42
N TYR A 125 2.38 12.33 -8.67
CA TYR A 125 1.74 11.32 -9.52
C TYR A 125 2.71 10.57 -10.45
N SER A 126 3.96 10.95 -10.50
CA SER A 126 4.98 10.30 -11.33
C SER A 126 5.88 9.33 -10.57
N PHE A 127 5.65 9.17 -9.27
CA PHE A 127 6.33 8.16 -8.50
C PHE A 127 5.79 6.79 -8.81
N ASN A 128 6.69 5.89 -9.19
CA ASN A 128 6.36 4.48 -9.40
C ASN A 128 5.85 3.78 -8.13
N PHE A 129 5.96 4.39 -6.95
CA PHE A 129 5.38 3.76 -5.77
C PHE A 129 3.85 3.63 -5.87
N LEU A 130 3.17 4.54 -6.59
CA LEU A 130 1.75 4.38 -6.92
C LEU A 130 1.51 3.30 -7.98
N GLY A 131 2.53 2.85 -8.68
CA GLY A 131 2.48 1.77 -9.68
C GLY A 131 3.13 0.47 -9.23
N GLN A 132 3.72 0.43 -8.04
CA GLN A 132 4.28 -0.82 -7.52
C GLN A 132 3.15 -1.72 -7.00
N PRO A 133 3.19 -3.04 -7.26
CA PRO A 133 2.11 -3.96 -6.88
C PRO A 133 1.88 -4.09 -5.38
N GLN A 134 2.65 -3.43 -4.55
CA GLN A 134 2.64 -3.58 -3.10
C GLN A 134 2.64 -2.26 -2.33
N THR A 135 2.48 -1.14 -3.03
CA THR A 135 2.38 0.16 -2.39
C THR A 135 0.93 0.57 -2.17
N ILE A 136 0.75 1.43 -1.18
CA ILE A 136 -0.50 2.08 -0.90
C ILE A 136 -0.99 2.78 -2.13
N GLY A 137 -2.23 2.63 -2.45
CA GLY A 137 -2.80 3.59 -3.32
C GLY A 137 -3.84 3.14 -4.28
N ILE A 138 -4.33 4.14 -4.88
CA ILE A 138 -5.37 4.16 -5.87
C ILE A 138 -4.94 3.43 -7.15
N PHE A 139 -3.62 3.32 -7.38
CA PHE A 139 -3.02 2.78 -8.60
C PHE A 139 -2.19 1.52 -8.40
N SER A 140 -2.19 0.93 -7.20
CA SER A 140 -1.38 -0.24 -6.87
C SER A 140 -2.23 -1.45 -6.47
N ASN A 141 -1.63 -2.62 -6.47
CA ASN A 141 -2.28 -3.87 -6.07
C ASN A 141 -2.34 -4.07 -4.55
N GLY A 142 -2.10 -3.02 -3.81
CA GLY A 142 -2.34 -3.02 -2.40
C GLY A 142 -1.15 -2.73 -1.52
N ALA A 143 -1.48 -2.32 -0.33
CA ALA A 143 -0.63 -2.25 0.83
C ALA A 143 -0.93 -3.43 1.76
#